data_e29cd977f44bd9f0c280543a7f05e5ba
#
_entry.id   e29cd977f44bd9f0c280543a7f05e5ba
#
_cell.length_a   1.000
_cell.length_b   1.000
_cell.length_c   1.000
_cell.angle_alpha   90.00
_cell.angle_beta   90.00
_cell.angle_gamma   90.00
#
_symmetry.space_group_name_H-M   'P 1'
#
loop_
_entity.id
_entity.type
_entity.pdbx_description
1 polymer ?
#
loop_
_entity_poly.entity_id
_entity_poly.type
_entity_poly.pdbx_seq_one_letter_code
_entity_poly.pdbx_strand_id
1 'polypeptide(L)'
;MKIDVITIFPSYLDPLRQSLPGKAIESGLVELRVHDLRRWTHDVHRSVDDAPYGGGPGMVMRAPVWGDALDETCSGETLLIVPTPAGALFTQATAQRWSTESHLVFACGRYEGVDQRVIDDAARRVRVEEVSIGDYVLPGGEAAAVVIIEAVLRLVAGVLGNPASLHDDSHSPGLDGLLEGPSYTRPPSWRGLDVPEVLLSGDHARIAAWRREVSLQRTRERRPDLSGGQPGPD
;
A
#
# COMPACT_ATOMS: atom_id res chain seq x y z
N MET A 1 1.16 14.47 7.35
CA MET A 1 1.63 13.78 6.12
C MET A 1 0.89 14.36 4.94
N LYS A 2 1.58 14.61 3.83
CA LYS A 2 0.96 15.02 2.56
C LYS A 2 1.03 13.86 1.57
N ILE A 3 -0.07 13.62 0.83
CA ILE A 3 -0.15 12.58 -0.21
C ILE A 3 -0.75 13.21 -1.46
N ASP A 4 -0.01 13.20 -2.55
CA ASP A 4 -0.48 13.57 -3.87
C ASP A 4 -0.60 12.29 -4.73
N VAL A 5 -1.71 12.12 -5.45
CA VAL A 5 -1.92 11.01 -6.38
C VAL A 5 -2.20 11.56 -7.76
N ILE A 6 -1.37 11.22 -8.73
CA ILE A 6 -1.50 11.62 -10.12
C ILE A 6 -2.08 10.45 -10.91
N THR A 7 -3.22 10.65 -11.57
CA THR A 7 -3.96 9.60 -12.29
C THR A 7 -4.80 10.19 -13.40
N ILE A 8 -5.23 9.38 -14.35
CA ILE A 8 -6.26 9.76 -15.34
C ILE A 8 -7.69 9.41 -14.89
N PHE A 9 -7.84 8.82 -13.70
CA PHE A 9 -9.12 8.42 -13.09
C PHE A 9 -9.23 8.88 -11.64
N PRO A 10 -9.37 10.20 -11.35
CA PRO A 10 -9.39 10.73 -9.99
C PRO A 10 -10.39 10.06 -9.04
N SER A 11 -11.61 9.76 -9.54
CA SER A 11 -12.66 9.12 -8.73
C SER A 11 -12.32 7.70 -8.27
N TYR A 12 -11.29 7.07 -8.84
CA TYR A 12 -10.82 5.77 -8.38
C TYR A 12 -10.28 5.80 -6.94
N LEU A 13 -9.89 6.99 -6.47
CA LEU A 13 -9.34 7.22 -5.12
C LEU A 13 -10.42 7.57 -4.08
N ASP A 14 -11.70 7.69 -4.47
CA ASP A 14 -12.79 8.05 -3.55
C ASP A 14 -12.93 7.11 -2.34
N PRO A 15 -12.63 5.80 -2.40
CA PRO A 15 -12.61 4.93 -1.22
C PRO A 15 -11.73 5.44 -0.07
N LEU A 16 -10.64 6.16 -0.36
CA LEU A 16 -9.77 6.75 0.65
C LEU A 16 -10.44 7.85 1.50
N ARG A 17 -11.60 8.35 1.09
CA ARG A 17 -12.40 9.32 1.84
C ARG A 17 -13.35 8.67 2.86
N GLN A 18 -13.28 7.34 2.98
CA GLN A 18 -14.14 6.56 3.88
C GLN A 18 -13.33 6.00 5.06
N SER A 19 -14.04 5.56 6.11
CA SER A 19 -13.47 4.86 7.27
C SER A 19 -12.29 5.59 7.93
N LEU A 20 -11.21 4.90 8.25
CA LEU A 20 -10.03 5.45 8.92
C LEU A 20 -9.26 6.46 8.06
N PRO A 21 -8.97 6.19 6.78
CA PRO A 21 -8.34 7.19 5.91
C PRO A 21 -9.15 8.48 5.82
N GLY A 22 -10.47 8.38 5.65
CA GLY A 22 -11.37 9.54 5.60
C GLY A 22 -11.30 10.38 6.88
N LYS A 23 -11.33 9.74 8.06
CA LYS A 23 -11.18 10.44 9.35
C LYS A 23 -9.82 11.12 9.50
N ALA A 24 -8.75 10.50 9.03
CA ALA A 24 -7.41 11.09 9.05
C ALA A 24 -7.31 12.34 8.16
N ILE A 25 -8.00 12.32 7.03
CA ILE A 25 -8.10 13.47 6.12
C ILE A 25 -8.95 14.59 6.75
N GLU A 26 -10.13 14.26 7.27
CA GLU A 26 -11.04 15.21 7.91
C GLU A 26 -10.42 15.91 9.13
N SER A 27 -9.61 15.19 9.90
CA SER A 27 -8.91 15.74 11.07
C SER A 27 -7.65 16.55 10.71
N GLY A 28 -7.23 16.56 9.45
CA GLY A 28 -6.02 17.25 9.01
C GLY A 28 -4.70 16.54 9.34
N LEU A 29 -4.74 15.31 9.86
CA LEU A 29 -3.54 14.47 10.04
C LEU A 29 -2.90 14.12 8.69
N VAL A 30 -3.74 13.99 7.66
CA VAL A 30 -3.33 13.68 6.29
C VAL A 30 -3.96 14.68 5.33
N GLU A 31 -3.16 15.24 4.46
CA GLU A 31 -3.62 16.04 3.32
C GLU A 31 -3.56 15.17 2.07
N LEU A 32 -4.72 14.75 1.56
CA LEU A 32 -4.82 13.98 0.31
C LEU A 32 -5.25 14.89 -0.84
N ARG A 33 -4.42 14.97 -1.87
CA ARG A 33 -4.70 15.65 -3.14
C ARG A 33 -4.68 14.64 -4.28
N VAL A 34 -5.72 14.63 -5.09
CA VAL A 34 -5.82 13.77 -6.28
C VAL A 34 -5.86 14.66 -7.52
N HIS A 35 -4.94 14.39 -8.43
CA HIS A 35 -4.72 15.19 -9.61
C HIS A 35 -5.08 14.40 -10.87
N ASP A 36 -5.90 15.01 -11.75
CA ASP A 36 -6.08 14.49 -13.10
C ASP A 36 -4.85 14.85 -13.94
N LEU A 37 -4.11 13.84 -14.39
CA LEU A 37 -2.91 14.00 -15.24
C LEU A 37 -3.18 14.84 -16.48
N ARG A 38 -4.43 14.86 -16.98
CA ARG A 38 -4.83 15.67 -18.14
C ARG A 38 -4.72 17.17 -17.93
N ARG A 39 -4.49 17.64 -16.70
CA ARG A 39 -4.24 19.07 -16.41
C ARG A 39 -2.96 19.58 -17.07
N TRP A 40 -2.00 18.69 -17.30
CA TRP A 40 -0.68 19.02 -17.85
C TRP A 40 -0.55 18.69 -19.33
N THR A 41 -1.67 18.44 -20.03
CA THR A 41 -1.68 18.30 -21.48
C THR A 41 -1.81 19.67 -22.15
N HIS A 42 -1.12 19.85 -23.27
CA HIS A 42 -1.14 21.11 -24.03
C HIS A 42 -1.90 21.02 -25.36
N ASP A 43 -2.35 19.82 -25.72
CA ASP A 43 -3.11 19.59 -26.96
C ASP A 43 -4.63 19.61 -26.71
N VAL A 44 -5.39 19.89 -27.79
CA VAL A 44 -6.86 19.99 -27.75
C VAL A 44 -7.54 18.69 -27.31
N HIS A 45 -6.90 17.54 -27.60
CA HIS A 45 -7.45 16.22 -27.28
C HIS A 45 -7.07 15.77 -25.87
N ARG A 46 -6.23 16.52 -25.16
CA ARG A 46 -5.74 16.20 -23.82
C ARG A 46 -5.11 14.82 -23.75
N SER A 47 -4.27 14.50 -24.76
CA SER A 47 -3.67 13.18 -24.95
C SER A 47 -2.57 12.92 -23.94
N VAL A 48 -2.67 11.81 -23.21
CA VAL A 48 -1.72 11.41 -22.17
C VAL A 48 -0.84 10.22 -22.57
N ASP A 49 -1.12 9.61 -23.74
CA ASP A 49 -0.47 8.39 -24.22
C ASP A 49 -0.13 8.51 -25.71
N ASP A 50 0.76 7.64 -26.18
CA ASP A 50 1.18 7.54 -27.59
C ASP A 50 1.71 6.12 -27.89
N ALA A 51 1.91 5.80 -29.17
CA ALA A 51 2.42 4.52 -29.59
C ALA A 51 3.85 4.25 -29.06
N PRO A 52 4.17 3.02 -28.64
CA PRO A 52 5.50 2.68 -28.12
C PRO A 52 6.57 2.72 -29.22
N TYR A 53 7.75 3.22 -28.90
CA TYR A 53 8.92 3.00 -29.74
C TYR A 53 9.26 1.51 -29.83
N GLY A 54 9.67 1.06 -30.99
CA GLY A 54 9.92 -0.37 -31.26
C GLY A 54 8.67 -1.12 -31.73
N GLY A 55 7.50 -0.47 -31.73
CA GLY A 55 6.24 -1.07 -32.14
C GLY A 55 5.66 -2.01 -31.07
N GLY A 56 4.61 -2.72 -31.42
CA GLY A 56 3.89 -3.62 -30.52
C GLY A 56 2.49 -3.13 -30.20
N PRO A 57 1.67 -3.96 -29.51
CA PRO A 57 0.33 -3.57 -29.07
C PRO A 57 0.40 -2.63 -27.87
N GLY A 58 -0.69 -1.88 -27.65
CA GLY A 58 -0.83 -0.99 -26.51
C GLY A 58 -0.28 0.41 -26.73
N MET A 59 -0.31 1.21 -25.69
CA MET A 59 0.11 2.61 -25.66
C MET A 59 1.00 2.85 -24.45
N VAL A 60 1.85 3.88 -24.49
CA VAL A 60 2.72 4.29 -23.38
C VAL A 60 2.38 5.70 -22.97
N MET A 61 2.33 5.97 -21.68
CA MET A 61 2.03 7.30 -21.16
C MET A 61 3.20 8.25 -21.43
N ARG A 62 2.86 9.44 -21.93
CA ARG A 62 3.80 10.39 -22.53
C ARG A 62 4.68 11.10 -21.49
N ALA A 63 6.00 11.11 -21.75
CA ALA A 63 6.98 11.74 -20.87
C ALA A 63 6.72 13.25 -20.64
N PRO A 64 6.40 14.10 -21.64
CA PRO A 64 6.20 15.52 -21.37
C PRO A 64 5.09 15.80 -20.36
N VAL A 65 3.95 15.07 -20.46
CA VAL A 65 2.80 15.26 -19.57
C VAL A 65 3.14 14.88 -18.13
N TRP A 66 3.81 13.75 -17.97
CA TRP A 66 4.26 13.29 -16.64
C TRP A 66 5.38 14.17 -16.08
N GLY A 67 6.30 14.65 -16.93
CA GLY A 67 7.37 15.56 -16.52
C GLY A 67 6.79 16.82 -15.89
N ASP A 68 5.88 17.50 -16.59
CA ASP A 68 5.22 18.72 -16.09
C ASP A 68 4.44 18.45 -14.79
N ALA A 69 3.77 17.28 -14.70
CA ALA A 69 3.04 16.89 -13.50
C ALA A 69 3.98 16.70 -12.29
N LEU A 70 5.09 16.02 -12.47
CA LEU A 70 6.08 15.78 -11.40
C LEU A 70 6.84 17.05 -11.03
N ASP A 71 7.10 17.95 -11.98
CA ASP A 71 7.73 19.26 -11.71
C ASP A 71 6.86 20.13 -10.80
N GLU A 72 5.54 20.07 -10.95
CA GLU A 72 4.61 20.82 -10.10
C GLU A 72 4.38 20.16 -8.73
N THR A 73 4.37 18.82 -8.67
CA THR A 73 3.94 18.09 -7.47
C THR A 73 5.08 17.64 -6.57
N CYS A 74 6.27 17.39 -7.11
CA CYS A 74 7.42 16.89 -6.36
C CYS A 74 8.33 18.03 -5.86
N SER A 75 8.91 17.83 -4.69
CA SER A 75 9.95 18.68 -4.11
C SER A 75 11.09 17.80 -3.59
N GLY A 76 12.21 18.37 -3.15
CA GLY A 76 13.37 17.60 -2.70
C GLY A 76 13.12 16.61 -1.55
N GLU A 77 12.06 16.80 -0.76
CA GLU A 77 11.66 15.90 0.33
C GLU A 77 10.63 14.83 -0.09
N THR A 78 10.23 14.82 -1.35
CA THR A 78 9.23 13.88 -1.86
C THR A 78 9.80 12.48 -1.98
N LEU A 79 8.99 11.48 -1.59
CA LEU A 79 9.13 10.11 -2.05
C LEU A 79 8.12 9.88 -3.18
N LEU A 80 8.61 9.74 -4.40
CA LEU A 80 7.81 9.36 -5.56
C LEU A 80 7.66 7.84 -5.60
N ILE A 81 6.43 7.37 -5.58
CA ILE A 81 6.04 5.96 -5.62
C ILE A 81 5.40 5.68 -6.97
N VAL A 82 5.94 4.69 -7.67
CA VAL A 82 5.45 4.25 -8.98
C VAL A 82 4.93 2.82 -8.85
N PRO A 83 3.61 2.61 -8.72
CA PRO A 83 3.05 1.27 -8.72
C PRO A 83 3.25 0.60 -10.08
N THR A 84 3.99 -0.51 -10.09
CA THR A 84 4.30 -1.29 -11.29
C THR A 84 4.49 -2.77 -10.94
N PRO A 85 4.06 -3.73 -11.79
CA PRO A 85 4.30 -5.15 -11.52
C PRO A 85 5.79 -5.53 -11.54
N ALA A 86 6.65 -4.70 -12.14
CA ALA A 86 8.11 -4.91 -12.17
C ALA A 86 8.84 -4.32 -10.95
N GLY A 87 8.13 -3.66 -10.03
CA GLY A 87 8.71 -3.03 -8.85
C GLY A 87 9.07 -4.02 -7.73
N ALA A 88 9.77 -3.52 -6.73
CA ALA A 88 10.05 -4.27 -5.50
C ALA A 88 8.74 -4.58 -4.75
N LEU A 89 8.67 -5.75 -4.09
CA LEU A 89 7.47 -6.16 -3.38
C LEU A 89 7.18 -5.20 -2.19
N PHE A 90 5.97 -4.65 -2.17
CA PHE A 90 5.46 -3.88 -1.04
C PHE A 90 5.20 -4.78 0.16
N THR A 91 5.74 -4.41 1.32
CA THR A 91 5.61 -5.18 2.57
C THR A 91 5.17 -4.27 3.71
N GLN A 92 4.80 -4.88 4.86
CA GLN A 92 4.53 -4.14 6.09
C GLN A 92 5.72 -3.28 6.52
N ALA A 93 6.96 -3.77 6.36
CA ALA A 93 8.17 -3.01 6.64
C ALA A 93 8.31 -1.77 5.73
N THR A 94 7.92 -1.89 4.46
CA THR A 94 7.86 -0.75 3.53
C THR A 94 6.80 0.26 3.98
N ALA A 95 5.61 -0.20 4.34
CA ALA A 95 4.55 0.66 4.86
C ALA A 95 4.99 1.41 6.13
N GLN A 96 5.67 0.73 7.05
CA GLN A 96 6.23 1.31 8.28
C GLN A 96 7.23 2.43 7.96
N ARG A 97 8.16 2.20 7.03
CA ARG A 97 9.14 3.20 6.60
C ARG A 97 8.43 4.41 5.98
N TRP A 98 7.46 4.20 5.10
CA TRP A 98 6.75 5.28 4.43
C TRP A 98 5.77 6.04 5.35
N SER A 99 5.31 5.45 6.44
CA SER A 99 4.42 6.12 7.41
C SER A 99 5.07 7.31 8.12
N THR A 100 6.40 7.42 8.07
CA THR A 100 7.17 8.52 8.66
C THR A 100 7.55 9.62 7.66
N GLU A 101 7.23 9.43 6.36
CA GLU A 101 7.53 10.41 5.33
C GLU A 101 6.63 11.65 5.44
N SER A 102 7.19 12.80 5.14
CA SER A 102 6.44 14.06 5.14
C SER A 102 5.52 14.18 3.92
N HIS A 103 6.00 13.68 2.75
CA HIS A 103 5.33 13.82 1.47
C HIS A 103 5.51 12.58 0.58
N LEU A 104 4.40 11.96 0.20
CA LEU A 104 4.32 10.86 -0.76
C LEU A 104 3.63 11.34 -2.03
N VAL A 105 4.19 11.02 -3.19
CA VAL A 105 3.57 11.25 -4.50
C VAL A 105 3.41 9.90 -5.20
N PHE A 106 2.20 9.58 -5.63
CA PHE A 106 1.90 8.36 -6.37
C PHE A 106 1.71 8.67 -7.86
N ALA A 107 2.53 8.07 -8.71
CA ALA A 107 2.38 8.14 -10.16
C ALA A 107 1.63 6.89 -10.66
N CYS A 108 0.30 6.99 -10.80
CA CYS A 108 -0.54 5.87 -11.22
C CYS A 108 -0.52 5.73 -12.74
N GLY A 109 0.35 4.87 -13.26
CA GLY A 109 0.41 4.53 -14.68
C GLY A 109 -0.80 3.74 -15.16
N ARG A 110 -1.09 3.85 -16.46
CA ARG A 110 -2.07 3.06 -17.20
C ARG A 110 -1.47 2.56 -18.50
N TYR A 111 -2.22 1.78 -19.26
CA TYR A 111 -1.76 1.17 -20.51
C TYR A 111 -0.53 0.28 -20.27
N GLU A 112 0.51 0.37 -21.11
CA GLU A 112 1.77 -0.38 -20.98
C GLU A 112 2.76 0.28 -19.98
N GLY A 113 2.31 1.33 -19.28
CA GLY A 113 3.09 2.03 -18.27
C GLY A 113 3.46 3.47 -18.66
N VAL A 114 4.33 4.04 -17.84
CA VAL A 114 4.86 5.39 -18.02
C VAL A 114 6.19 5.32 -18.76
N ASP A 115 6.46 6.24 -19.67
CA ASP A 115 7.75 6.33 -20.36
C ASP A 115 8.91 6.33 -19.35
N GLN A 116 9.85 5.42 -19.49
CA GLN A 116 10.95 5.21 -18.55
C GLN A 116 11.74 6.48 -18.25
N ARG A 117 11.87 7.37 -19.25
CA ARG A 117 12.59 8.65 -19.07
C ARG A 117 12.00 9.55 -18.00
N VAL A 118 10.71 9.40 -17.67
CA VAL A 118 10.06 10.12 -16.56
C VAL A 118 10.65 9.68 -15.23
N ILE A 119 10.79 8.38 -15.05
CA ILE A 119 11.33 7.77 -13.83
C ILE A 119 12.80 8.15 -13.67
N ASP A 120 13.58 8.01 -14.74
CA ASP A 120 15.02 8.31 -14.77
C ASP A 120 15.29 9.80 -14.48
N ASP A 121 14.44 10.70 -15.01
CA ASP A 121 14.57 12.13 -14.76
C ASP A 121 14.16 12.49 -13.32
N ALA A 122 13.05 11.96 -12.83
CA ALA A 122 12.60 12.18 -11.46
C ALA A 122 13.65 11.71 -10.44
N ALA A 123 14.31 10.57 -10.68
CA ALA A 123 15.34 10.00 -9.80
C ALA A 123 16.58 10.90 -9.64
N ARG A 124 16.79 11.89 -10.51
CA ARG A 124 17.86 12.89 -10.36
C ARG A 124 17.54 13.97 -9.33
N ARG A 125 16.28 14.10 -8.94
CA ARG A 125 15.78 15.23 -8.13
C ARG A 125 15.12 14.80 -6.83
N VAL A 126 14.46 13.63 -6.83
CA VAL A 126 13.74 13.09 -5.67
C VAL A 126 14.04 11.60 -5.51
N ARG A 127 13.70 11.06 -4.34
CA ARG A 127 13.72 9.61 -4.14
C ARG A 127 12.57 8.98 -4.91
N VAL A 128 12.87 7.91 -5.67
CA VAL A 128 11.88 7.16 -6.45
C VAL A 128 11.89 5.71 -6.01
N GLU A 129 10.73 5.14 -5.76
CA GLU A 129 10.54 3.72 -5.49
C GLU A 129 9.48 3.15 -6.42
N GLU A 130 9.89 2.19 -7.27
CA GLU A 130 8.99 1.37 -8.07
C GLU A 130 8.54 0.17 -7.22
N VAL A 131 7.22 -0.06 -7.12
CA VAL A 131 6.67 -1.02 -6.17
C VAL A 131 5.56 -1.87 -6.77
N SER A 132 5.60 -3.17 -6.46
CA SER A 132 4.56 -4.16 -6.77
C SER A 132 3.79 -4.54 -5.51
N ILE A 133 2.48 -4.74 -5.62
CA ILE A 133 1.65 -5.27 -4.51
C ILE A 133 1.43 -6.79 -4.59
N GLY A 134 2.11 -7.48 -5.51
CA GLY A 134 2.03 -8.94 -5.67
C GLY A 134 2.27 -9.38 -7.12
N ASP A 135 2.40 -10.68 -7.30
CA ASP A 135 2.74 -11.32 -8.58
C ASP A 135 1.51 -11.46 -9.50
N TYR A 136 0.90 -10.34 -9.84
CA TYR A 136 -0.22 -10.23 -10.76
C TYR A 136 -0.26 -8.85 -11.40
N VAL A 137 -0.89 -8.75 -12.56
CA VAL A 137 -0.95 -7.51 -13.33
C VAL A 137 -2.32 -6.88 -13.20
N LEU A 138 -2.34 -5.59 -12.86
CA LEU A 138 -3.53 -4.75 -12.81
C LEU A 138 -3.61 -3.86 -14.05
N PRO A 139 -4.82 -3.39 -14.43
CA PRO A 139 -4.98 -2.50 -15.60
C PRO A 139 -4.43 -1.08 -15.36
N GLY A 140 -3.96 -0.78 -14.14
CA GLY A 140 -3.37 0.52 -13.78
C GLY A 140 -2.95 0.59 -12.31
N GLY A 141 -2.24 1.65 -11.95
CA GLY A 141 -1.63 1.83 -10.63
C GLY A 141 -2.59 2.26 -9.52
N GLU A 142 -3.82 2.69 -9.84
CA GLU A 142 -4.72 3.29 -8.85
C GLU A 142 -5.15 2.33 -7.74
N ALA A 143 -5.49 1.08 -8.08
CA ALA A 143 -5.86 0.07 -7.08
C ALA A 143 -4.68 -0.23 -6.15
N ALA A 144 -3.47 -0.34 -6.70
CA ALA A 144 -2.26 -0.51 -5.91
C ALA A 144 -2.01 0.69 -5.00
N ALA A 145 -2.19 1.92 -5.51
CA ALA A 145 -2.07 3.14 -4.70
C ALA A 145 -3.06 3.15 -3.53
N VAL A 146 -4.32 2.76 -3.73
CA VAL A 146 -5.30 2.65 -2.65
C VAL A 146 -4.83 1.66 -1.58
N VAL A 147 -4.43 0.45 -1.96
CA VAL A 147 -3.94 -0.58 -1.02
C VAL A 147 -2.73 -0.07 -0.23
N ILE A 148 -1.77 0.53 -0.90
CA ILE A 148 -0.54 1.06 -0.29
C ILE A 148 -0.88 2.20 0.67
N ILE A 149 -1.70 3.17 0.25
CA ILE A 149 -2.07 4.32 1.07
C ILE A 149 -2.82 3.86 2.32
N GLU A 150 -3.77 2.92 2.23
CA GLU A 150 -4.47 2.39 3.40
C GLU A 150 -3.50 1.70 4.38
N ALA A 151 -2.57 0.90 3.88
CA ALA A 151 -1.56 0.24 4.71
C ALA A 151 -0.62 1.25 5.40
N VAL A 152 -0.20 2.30 4.70
CA VAL A 152 0.66 3.37 5.24
C VAL A 152 -0.10 4.20 6.27
N LEU A 153 -1.32 4.65 5.95
CA LEU A 153 -2.11 5.52 6.81
C LEU A 153 -2.48 4.86 8.14
N ARG A 154 -2.71 3.54 8.14
CA ARG A 154 -2.94 2.77 9.36
C ARG A 154 -1.79 2.91 10.38
N LEU A 155 -0.55 3.16 9.90
CA LEU A 155 0.67 3.27 10.70
C LEU A 155 1.03 4.71 11.08
N VAL A 156 0.36 5.68 10.51
CA VAL A 156 0.55 7.10 10.86
C VAL A 156 0.04 7.36 12.28
N ALA A 157 0.86 8.01 13.09
CA ALA A 157 0.51 8.34 14.48
C ALA A 157 -0.80 9.15 14.55
N GLY A 158 -1.73 8.72 15.39
CA GLY A 158 -3.02 9.38 15.59
C GLY A 158 -4.15 8.93 14.65
N VAL A 159 -3.89 8.12 13.63
CA VAL A 159 -4.93 7.58 12.74
C VAL A 159 -5.70 6.46 13.40
N LEU A 160 -5.03 5.55 14.11
CA LEU A 160 -5.69 4.54 14.95
C LEU A 160 -5.97 5.09 16.35
N GLY A 161 -7.17 4.86 16.84
CA GLY A 161 -7.56 5.26 18.19
C GLY A 161 -6.82 4.51 19.31
N ASN A 162 -6.37 3.29 19.04
CA ASN A 162 -5.54 2.49 19.95
C ASN A 162 -4.28 1.98 19.22
N PRO A 163 -3.11 2.58 19.47
CA PRO A 163 -1.85 2.13 18.85
C PRO A 163 -1.45 0.69 19.21
N ALA A 164 -1.93 0.15 20.34
CA ALA A 164 -1.66 -1.23 20.74
C ALA A 164 -2.23 -2.26 19.74
N SER A 165 -3.25 -1.87 18.94
CA SER A 165 -3.81 -2.74 17.90
C SER A 165 -2.80 -3.10 16.81
N LEU A 166 -1.74 -2.29 16.62
CA LEU A 166 -0.69 -2.56 15.65
C LEU A 166 0.30 -3.64 16.12
N HIS A 167 0.34 -3.90 17.42
CA HIS A 167 1.33 -4.81 18.00
C HIS A 167 1.08 -6.28 17.66
N ASP A 168 -0.21 -6.63 17.62
CA ASP A 168 -0.66 -8.01 17.42
C ASP A 168 -1.11 -8.30 15.97
N ASP A 169 -0.90 -7.36 15.04
CA ASP A 169 -1.21 -7.55 13.62
C ASP A 169 -0.22 -8.50 12.94
N SER A 170 -0.69 -9.25 11.94
CA SER A 170 0.17 -10.06 11.07
C SER A 170 1.29 -9.21 10.47
N HIS A 171 2.49 -9.77 10.39
CA HIS A 171 3.72 -9.11 9.89
C HIS A 171 4.24 -7.96 10.75
N SER A 172 3.64 -7.70 11.92
CA SER A 172 4.13 -6.65 12.83
C SER A 172 5.41 -7.11 13.56
N PRO A 173 6.25 -6.15 14.00
CA PRO A 173 7.38 -6.46 14.88
C PRO A 173 6.96 -7.11 16.19
N GLY A 174 5.76 -6.79 16.71
CA GLY A 174 5.22 -7.36 17.94
C GLY A 174 4.94 -8.86 17.86
N LEU A 175 4.69 -9.37 16.65
CA LEU A 175 4.56 -10.81 16.37
C LEU A 175 5.81 -11.42 15.72
N ASP A 176 6.97 -10.74 15.75
CA ASP A 176 8.19 -11.19 15.06
C ASP A 176 7.96 -11.47 13.56
N GLY A 177 7.06 -10.75 12.92
CA GLY A 177 6.70 -10.93 11.52
C GLY A 177 5.79 -12.12 11.21
N LEU A 178 5.31 -12.83 12.22
CA LEU A 178 4.41 -13.98 12.07
C LEU A 178 2.99 -13.54 11.70
N LEU A 179 2.15 -14.52 11.35
CA LEU A 179 0.71 -14.30 11.18
C LEU A 179 0.00 -14.27 12.54
N GLU A 180 -1.01 -13.45 12.69
CA GLU A 180 -1.86 -13.42 13.88
C GLU A 180 -2.69 -14.70 14.03
N GLY A 181 -3.06 -15.02 15.29
CA GLY A 181 -3.99 -16.08 15.62
C GLY A 181 -5.42 -15.75 15.19
N PRO A 182 -6.37 -16.73 15.29
CA PRO A 182 -7.77 -16.47 15.02
C PRO A 182 -8.42 -15.62 16.11
N SER A 183 -9.31 -14.72 15.69
CA SER A 183 -10.10 -13.88 16.59
C SER A 183 -11.47 -14.50 16.85
N TYR A 184 -11.94 -14.38 18.11
CA TYR A 184 -13.25 -14.87 18.53
C TYR A 184 -14.02 -13.74 19.21
N THR A 185 -15.35 -13.75 19.04
CA THR A 185 -16.27 -12.82 19.70
C THR A 185 -17.54 -13.55 20.18
N ARG A 186 -18.47 -12.85 20.80
CA ARG A 186 -19.74 -13.36 21.29
C ARG A 186 -20.64 -13.82 20.14
N PRO A 187 -21.47 -14.86 20.36
CA PRO A 187 -21.64 -15.67 21.58
C PRO A 187 -20.52 -16.71 21.76
N PRO A 188 -20.33 -17.29 22.97
CA PRO A 188 -19.28 -18.28 23.25
C PRO A 188 -19.45 -19.60 22.48
N SER A 189 -20.66 -19.92 22.06
CA SER A 189 -20.96 -21.05 21.16
C SER A 189 -21.83 -20.60 20.00
N TRP A 190 -21.45 -21.01 18.77
CA TRP A 190 -22.20 -20.69 17.57
C TRP A 190 -22.23 -21.90 16.62
N ARG A 191 -23.41 -22.42 16.35
CA ARG A 191 -23.63 -23.58 15.47
C ARG A 191 -22.85 -24.84 15.88
N GLY A 192 -22.69 -25.06 17.19
CA GLY A 192 -21.90 -26.19 17.72
C GLY A 192 -20.39 -26.00 17.70
N LEU A 193 -19.92 -24.81 17.36
CA LEU A 193 -18.51 -24.41 17.41
C LEU A 193 -18.31 -23.49 18.62
N ASP A 194 -17.39 -23.87 19.51
CA ASP A 194 -17.13 -23.15 20.75
C ASP A 194 -15.88 -22.29 20.66
N VAL A 195 -15.89 -21.18 21.40
CA VAL A 195 -14.67 -20.40 21.67
C VAL A 195 -13.72 -21.24 22.51
N PRO A 196 -12.41 -21.31 22.20
CA PRO A 196 -11.43 -22.02 23.03
C PRO A 196 -11.51 -21.61 24.50
N GLU A 197 -11.61 -22.57 25.41
CA GLU A 197 -11.79 -22.34 26.85
C GLU A 197 -10.71 -21.42 27.45
N VAL A 198 -9.48 -21.53 26.96
CA VAL A 198 -8.36 -20.67 27.40
C VAL A 198 -8.70 -19.19 27.24
N LEU A 199 -9.45 -18.80 26.18
CA LEU A 199 -9.84 -17.39 25.92
C LEU A 199 -10.93 -16.89 26.88
N LEU A 200 -11.65 -17.81 27.52
CA LEU A 200 -12.69 -17.53 28.50
C LEU A 200 -12.17 -17.56 29.95
N SER A 201 -10.91 -17.98 30.18
CA SER A 201 -10.34 -18.23 31.50
C SER A 201 -10.03 -16.96 32.31
N GLY A 202 -9.83 -15.81 31.64
CA GLY A 202 -9.31 -14.60 32.29
C GLY A 202 -7.82 -14.65 32.64
N ASP A 203 -7.13 -15.76 32.41
CA ASP A 203 -5.69 -15.93 32.65
C ASP A 203 -4.89 -15.35 31.46
N HIS A 204 -4.47 -14.10 31.60
CA HIS A 204 -3.77 -13.37 30.54
C HIS A 204 -2.47 -14.05 30.10
N ALA A 205 -1.75 -14.71 31.01
CA ALA A 205 -0.50 -15.39 30.65
C ALA A 205 -0.77 -16.62 29.78
N ARG A 206 -1.77 -17.44 30.17
CA ARG A 206 -2.18 -18.60 29.36
C ARG A 206 -2.77 -18.18 28.01
N ILE A 207 -3.55 -17.11 27.98
CA ILE A 207 -4.10 -16.56 26.74
C ILE A 207 -2.97 -16.11 25.80
N ALA A 208 -1.96 -15.39 26.30
CA ALA A 208 -0.83 -14.95 25.51
C ALA A 208 -0.01 -16.13 24.96
N ALA A 209 0.26 -17.13 25.79
CA ALA A 209 0.97 -18.34 25.36
C ALA A 209 0.22 -19.09 24.26
N TRP A 210 -1.10 -19.27 24.43
CA TRP A 210 -1.95 -19.91 23.44
C TRP A 210 -1.98 -19.15 22.11
N ARG A 211 -2.11 -17.80 22.16
CA ARG A 211 -2.08 -16.95 20.96
C ARG A 211 -0.76 -17.12 20.20
N ARG A 212 0.36 -17.13 20.93
CA ARG A 212 1.67 -17.32 20.33
C ARG A 212 1.81 -18.68 19.65
N GLU A 213 1.36 -19.74 20.31
CA GLU A 213 1.40 -21.09 19.76
C GLU A 213 0.58 -21.22 18.47
N VAL A 214 -0.67 -20.73 18.49
CA VAL A 214 -1.55 -20.75 17.32
C VAL A 214 -1.03 -19.87 16.19
N SER A 215 -0.42 -18.71 16.49
CA SER A 215 0.27 -17.86 15.53
C SER A 215 1.40 -18.61 14.82
N LEU A 216 2.26 -19.26 15.58
CA LEU A 216 3.36 -20.09 15.03
C LEU A 216 2.85 -21.23 14.14
N GLN A 217 1.84 -21.96 14.61
CA GLN A 217 1.24 -23.05 13.83
C GLN A 217 0.66 -22.52 12.51
N ARG A 218 -0.17 -21.45 12.58
CA ARG A 218 -0.80 -20.84 11.40
C ARG A 218 0.24 -20.34 10.40
N THR A 219 1.33 -19.75 10.89
CA THR A 219 2.42 -19.27 10.04
C THR A 219 3.10 -20.43 9.32
N ARG A 220 3.44 -21.51 10.02
CA ARG A 220 4.04 -22.70 9.40
C ARG A 220 3.17 -23.32 8.32
N GLU A 221 1.85 -23.33 8.53
CA GLU A 221 0.90 -23.93 7.60
C GLU A 221 0.63 -23.06 6.36
N ARG A 222 0.59 -21.74 6.52
CA ARG A 222 0.12 -20.82 5.47
C ARG A 222 1.21 -20.00 4.83
N ARG A 223 2.25 -19.69 5.59
CA ARG A 223 3.39 -18.87 5.17
C ARG A 223 4.68 -19.43 5.75
N PRO A 224 5.07 -20.65 5.31
CA PRO A 224 6.31 -21.30 5.78
C PRO A 224 7.56 -20.46 5.53
N ASP A 225 7.55 -19.62 4.49
CA ASP A 225 8.59 -18.65 4.18
C ASP A 225 8.88 -17.65 5.33
N LEU A 226 7.89 -17.30 6.14
CA LEU A 226 8.04 -16.42 7.30
C LEU A 226 8.59 -17.13 8.56
N SER A 227 8.62 -18.45 8.56
CA SER A 227 9.06 -19.25 9.70
C SER A 227 10.57 -19.57 9.70
N GLY A 228 11.37 -18.93 8.84
CA GLY A 228 12.80 -19.23 8.68
C GLY A 228 13.08 -20.56 7.96
N GLY A 229 12.07 -21.19 7.36
CA GLY A 229 12.23 -22.29 6.43
C GLY A 229 12.72 -21.78 5.08
N GLN A 230 13.74 -22.43 4.51
CA GLN A 230 14.06 -22.20 3.10
C GLN A 230 12.82 -22.51 2.25
N PRO A 231 12.55 -21.73 1.18
CA PRO A 231 11.50 -22.10 0.23
C PRO A 231 11.79 -23.53 -0.26
N GLY A 232 10.81 -24.40 -0.10
CA GLY A 232 10.89 -25.74 -0.67
C GLY A 232 11.08 -25.62 -2.19
N PRO A 233 11.76 -26.59 -2.82
CA PRO A 233 11.85 -26.61 -4.28
C PRO A 233 10.44 -26.75 -4.85
N ASP A 234 10.11 -25.88 -5.82
CA ASP A 234 8.92 -25.95 -6.67
C ASP A 234 8.86 -27.26 -7.45
#